data_41a93d3488f7e0c28f403c57ef2db735
#
_entry.id   41a93d3488f7e0c28f403c57ef2db735
#
_cell.length_a   1.000
_cell.length_b   1.000
_cell.length_c   1.000
_cell.angle_alpha   90.00
_cell.angle_beta   90.00
_cell.angle_gamma   90.00
#
_symmetry.space_group_name_H-M   'P 1'
#
loop_
_entity.id
_entity.type
_entity.pdbx_description
1 polymer ?
#
loop_
_entity_poly.entity_id
_entity_poly.type
_entity_poly.pdbx_seq_one_letter_code
_entity_poly.pdbx_strand_id
1 'polypeptide(L)'
;ALDSWEEQKEMQEEVKAKEKAYKEEKERRLGFHGKYPEGFYRVMWKNFKRSKKDFIVYAGMNLLPASLIFAGVGMAQMLAPFNKEGNILTGHGITAILLEFLIVTLIASLMLMIANLLSYFRKRMRNYSIFTSMGMRKSTLYTLLGAEIVAGIVSMLVGGGCIGGVILFILRRIFLSRYSMDVQPTKVTAF
;
A
#
# COMPACT_ATOMS: atom_id res chain seq x y z
N ALA A 1 -55.39 15.36 4.85
CA ALA A 1 -54.12 15.27 4.05
C ALA A 1 -52.91 15.92 4.77
N LEU A 2 -53.11 16.98 5.55
CA LEU A 2 -52.04 17.61 6.35
C LEU A 2 -51.66 16.73 7.56
N ASP A 3 -52.63 16.15 8.25
CA ASP A 3 -52.41 15.29 9.44
C ASP A 3 -51.55 14.06 9.10
N SER A 4 -51.69 13.49 7.91
CA SER A 4 -50.90 12.32 7.52
C SER A 4 -49.39 12.62 7.26
N TRP A 5 -49.07 13.86 6.95
CA TRP A 5 -47.67 14.31 6.76
C TRP A 5 -46.99 14.61 8.11
N GLU A 6 -47.74 15.12 9.08
CA GLU A 6 -47.25 15.36 10.43
C GLU A 6 -47.00 14.03 11.16
N GLU A 7 -47.95 13.08 11.08
CA GLU A 7 -47.74 11.73 11.61
C GLU A 7 -46.54 11.00 10.97
N GLN A 8 -46.33 11.15 9.66
CA GLN A 8 -45.17 10.56 8.98
C GLN A 8 -43.84 11.20 9.42
N LYS A 9 -43.84 12.51 9.67
CA LYS A 9 -42.69 13.22 10.19
C LYS A 9 -42.33 12.80 11.61
N GLU A 10 -43.30 12.75 12.49
CA GLU A 10 -43.10 12.29 13.88
C GLU A 10 -42.60 10.85 13.93
N MET A 11 -43.17 9.97 13.11
CA MET A 11 -42.71 8.57 13.02
C MET A 11 -41.25 8.48 12.50
N GLN A 12 -40.87 9.30 11.53
CA GLN A 12 -39.49 9.34 11.04
C GLN A 12 -38.51 9.88 12.07
N GLU A 13 -38.90 10.88 12.84
CA GLU A 13 -38.06 11.42 13.92
C GLU A 13 -37.90 10.41 15.06
N GLU A 14 -38.98 9.70 15.42
CA GLU A 14 -38.90 8.65 16.43
C GLU A 14 -38.02 7.48 16.01
N VAL A 15 -38.07 7.05 14.74
CA VAL A 15 -37.20 6.02 14.17
C VAL A 15 -35.75 6.47 14.19
N LYS A 16 -35.48 7.72 13.80
CA LYS A 16 -34.12 8.30 13.83
C LYS A 16 -33.58 8.42 15.27
N ALA A 17 -34.44 8.81 16.22
CA ALA A 17 -34.06 8.89 17.63
C ALA A 17 -33.72 7.51 18.21
N LYS A 18 -34.54 6.50 17.90
CA LYS A 18 -34.30 5.10 18.31
C LYS A 18 -33.00 4.54 17.66
N GLU A 19 -32.76 4.83 16.40
CA GLU A 19 -31.53 4.41 15.70
C GLU A 19 -30.29 5.07 16.30
N LYS A 20 -30.38 6.35 16.65
CA LYS A 20 -29.30 7.09 17.30
C LYS A 20 -29.01 6.55 18.71
N ALA A 21 -30.07 6.32 19.50
CA ALA A 21 -29.95 5.73 20.83
C ALA A 21 -29.34 4.31 20.76
N TYR A 22 -29.74 3.49 19.79
CA TYR A 22 -29.18 2.16 19.58
C TYR A 22 -27.71 2.24 19.18
N LYS A 23 -27.32 3.19 18.31
CA LYS A 23 -25.92 3.41 17.95
C LYS A 23 -25.08 3.85 19.15
N GLU A 24 -25.61 4.77 19.96
CA GLU A 24 -24.94 5.24 21.18
C GLU A 24 -24.80 4.14 22.23
N GLU A 25 -25.81 3.30 22.41
CA GLU A 25 -25.78 2.16 23.33
C GLU A 25 -24.79 1.09 22.83
N LYS A 26 -24.78 0.81 21.53
CA LYS A 26 -23.83 -0.09 20.90
C LYS A 26 -22.40 0.43 21.01
N GLU A 27 -22.18 1.73 20.87
CA GLU A 27 -20.89 2.36 21.09
C GLU A 27 -20.46 2.30 22.56
N ARG A 28 -21.38 2.47 23.51
CA ARG A 28 -21.10 2.29 24.95
C ARG A 28 -20.70 0.87 25.29
N ARG A 29 -21.33 -0.13 24.69
CA ARG A 29 -20.99 -1.55 24.89
C ARG A 29 -19.68 -1.97 24.22
N LEU A 30 -19.26 -1.25 23.15
CA LEU A 30 -18.15 -1.66 22.28
C LEU A 30 -16.82 -0.97 22.56
N GLY A 31 -16.69 -0.08 23.53
CA GLY A 31 -15.40 0.55 23.76
C GLY A 31 -15.36 1.64 24.83
N PHE A 32 -14.16 1.97 25.18
CA PHE A 32 -13.82 3.02 26.12
C PHE A 32 -14.13 4.41 25.52
N HIS A 33 -14.94 5.23 26.21
CA HIS A 33 -15.47 6.51 25.70
C HIS A 33 -14.64 7.73 26.12
N GLY A 34 -13.44 7.57 26.66
CA GLY A 34 -12.60 8.65 27.11
C GLY A 34 -11.28 8.77 26.34
N LYS A 35 -10.48 9.76 26.69
CA LYS A 35 -9.06 9.79 26.31
C LYS A 35 -8.37 8.59 26.96
N TYR A 36 -7.65 7.82 26.17
CA TYR A 36 -6.89 6.70 26.72
C TYR A 36 -5.87 7.21 27.74
N PRO A 37 -5.67 6.54 28.88
CA PRO A 37 -4.66 6.93 29.85
C PRO A 37 -3.26 6.86 29.21
N GLU A 38 -2.37 7.73 29.65
CA GLU A 38 -0.98 7.81 29.09
C GLU A 38 -0.26 6.46 29.10
N GLY A 39 -0.57 5.60 30.06
CA GLY A 39 -0.07 4.23 30.13
C GLY A 39 -0.43 3.38 28.90
N PHE A 40 -1.58 3.64 28.26
CA PHE A 40 -2.01 2.90 27.07
C PHE A 40 -1.08 3.20 25.88
N TYR A 41 -0.75 4.46 25.65
CA TYR A 41 0.19 4.85 24.58
C TYR A 41 1.57 4.25 24.81
N ARG A 42 2.02 4.17 26.08
CA ARG A 42 3.30 3.54 26.45
C ARG A 42 3.30 2.04 26.15
N VAL A 43 2.21 1.35 26.44
CA VAL A 43 2.05 -0.09 26.12
C VAL A 43 2.01 -0.30 24.61
N MET A 44 1.25 0.53 23.88
CA MET A 44 1.22 0.50 22.42
C MET A 44 2.61 0.70 21.81
N TRP A 45 3.36 1.69 22.31
CA TRP A 45 4.73 1.95 21.83
C TRP A 45 5.68 0.78 22.12
N LYS A 46 5.59 0.18 23.32
CA LYS A 46 6.34 -1.03 23.64
C LYS A 46 5.98 -2.20 22.72
N ASN A 47 4.71 -2.39 22.43
CA ASN A 47 4.25 -3.44 21.51
C ASN A 47 4.74 -3.20 20.09
N PHE A 48 4.67 -1.96 19.60
CA PHE A 48 5.26 -1.57 18.31
C PHE A 48 6.77 -1.83 18.29
N LYS A 49 7.49 -1.46 19.34
CA LYS A 49 8.93 -1.71 19.45
C LYS A 49 9.26 -3.21 19.45
N ARG A 50 8.41 -4.04 20.05
CA ARG A 50 8.57 -5.50 20.07
C ARG A 50 8.32 -6.12 18.69
N SER A 51 7.43 -5.57 17.91
CA SER A 51 7.08 -6.06 16.57
C SER A 51 7.89 -5.42 15.45
N LYS A 52 8.92 -4.64 15.74
CA LYS A 52 9.84 -4.07 14.74
C LYS A 52 10.44 -5.12 13.80
N LYS A 53 10.75 -6.31 14.33
CA LYS A 53 11.28 -7.42 13.54
C LYS A 53 10.31 -7.82 12.42
N ASP A 54 9.02 -7.96 12.73
CA ASP A 54 8.00 -8.31 11.75
C ASP A 54 7.83 -7.21 10.69
N PHE A 55 7.92 -5.94 11.09
CA PHE A 55 7.87 -4.81 10.17
C PHE A 55 9.10 -4.76 9.26
N ILE A 56 10.31 -4.98 9.80
CA ILE A 56 11.56 -5.01 9.02
C ILE A 56 11.52 -6.15 8.00
N VAL A 57 11.05 -7.33 8.40
CA VAL A 57 10.89 -8.47 7.48
C VAL A 57 9.89 -8.14 6.38
N TYR A 58 8.74 -7.55 6.73
CA TYR A 58 7.73 -7.12 5.77
C TYR A 58 8.30 -6.07 4.80
N ALA A 59 8.96 -5.03 5.31
CA ALA A 59 9.58 -4.00 4.48
C ALA A 59 10.66 -4.61 3.58
N GLY A 60 11.51 -5.49 4.09
CA GLY A 60 12.57 -6.16 3.33
C GLY A 60 12.04 -7.06 2.22
N MET A 61 11.00 -7.86 2.50
CA MET A 61 10.36 -8.72 1.49
C MET A 61 9.72 -7.93 0.35
N ASN A 62 9.24 -6.72 0.61
CA ASN A 62 8.65 -5.86 -0.40
C ASN A 62 9.66 -4.97 -1.15
N LEU A 63 10.89 -4.87 -0.66
CA LEU A 63 11.96 -4.08 -1.28
C LEU A 63 12.33 -4.64 -2.67
N LEU A 64 12.36 -5.97 -2.78
CA LEU A 64 12.71 -6.66 -4.02
C LEU A 64 11.64 -6.43 -5.12
N PRO A 65 10.34 -6.74 -4.92
CA PRO A 65 9.32 -6.45 -5.93
C PRO A 65 9.19 -4.95 -6.23
N ALA A 66 9.35 -4.07 -5.23
CA ALA A 66 9.34 -2.63 -5.46
C ALA A 66 10.51 -2.19 -6.36
N SER A 67 11.71 -2.68 -6.12
CA SER A 67 12.87 -2.37 -6.97
C SER A 67 12.70 -2.88 -8.41
N LEU A 68 12.08 -4.04 -8.60
CA LEU A 68 11.76 -4.57 -9.93
C LEU A 68 10.73 -3.71 -10.67
N ILE A 69 9.73 -3.18 -9.96
CA ILE A 69 8.75 -2.26 -10.55
C ILE A 69 9.46 -0.97 -11.01
N PHE A 70 10.30 -0.36 -10.17
CA PHE A 70 11.04 0.84 -10.54
C PHE A 70 12.01 0.59 -11.69
N ALA A 71 12.75 -0.51 -11.65
CA ALA A 71 13.67 -0.89 -12.73
C ALA A 71 12.90 -1.17 -14.04
N GLY A 72 11.77 -1.85 -13.95
CA GLY A 72 10.91 -2.17 -15.07
C GLY A 72 10.33 -0.94 -15.77
N VAL A 73 9.78 -0.01 -14.99
CA VAL A 73 9.27 1.26 -15.52
C VAL A 73 10.38 2.07 -16.17
N GLY A 74 11.58 2.11 -15.58
CA GLY A 74 12.72 2.78 -16.15
C GLY A 74 13.22 2.12 -17.45
N MET A 75 13.25 0.79 -17.53
CA MET A 75 13.54 0.07 -18.77
C MET A 75 12.51 0.34 -19.87
N ALA A 76 11.23 0.36 -19.53
CA ALA A 76 10.18 0.71 -20.50
C ALA A 76 10.39 2.10 -21.08
N GLN A 77 10.77 3.08 -20.26
CA GLN A 77 11.09 4.43 -20.72
C GLN A 77 12.35 4.46 -21.61
N MET A 78 13.38 3.65 -21.32
CA MET A 78 14.57 3.52 -22.16
C MET A 78 14.27 2.91 -23.52
N LEU A 79 13.34 1.95 -23.60
CA LEU A 79 12.97 1.25 -24.83
C LEU A 79 11.93 2.01 -25.67
N ALA A 80 11.21 2.96 -25.07
CA ALA A 80 10.15 3.72 -25.73
C ALA A 80 10.59 4.42 -27.04
N PRO A 81 11.80 5.04 -27.15
CA PRO A 81 12.24 5.67 -28.40
C PRO A 81 12.41 4.67 -29.55
N PHE A 82 12.84 3.44 -29.25
CA PHE A 82 13.08 2.40 -30.25
C PHE A 82 11.81 1.76 -30.81
N ASN A 83 10.66 2.08 -30.20
CA ASN A 83 9.38 1.52 -30.59
C ASN A 83 8.49 2.48 -31.40
N LYS A 84 9.04 3.63 -31.84
CA LYS A 84 8.28 4.65 -32.60
C LYS A 84 7.85 4.20 -34.00
N GLU A 85 8.42 3.11 -34.54
CA GLU A 85 8.14 2.63 -35.89
C GLU A 85 7.17 1.45 -35.98
N GLY A 86 6.63 0.95 -34.86
CA GLY A 86 5.70 -0.17 -34.87
C GLY A 86 4.80 -0.24 -33.64
N ASN A 87 3.61 -0.81 -33.81
CA ASN A 87 2.72 -1.11 -32.70
C ASN A 87 3.43 -1.95 -31.64
N ILE A 88 3.41 -1.49 -30.40
CA ILE A 88 4.04 -2.13 -29.22
C ILE A 88 3.70 -3.61 -29.09
N LEU A 89 2.50 -4.02 -29.55
CA LEU A 89 1.98 -5.37 -29.43
C LEU A 89 2.19 -6.26 -30.66
N THR A 90 2.59 -5.69 -31.81
CA THR A 90 2.71 -6.44 -33.07
C THR A 90 4.10 -6.41 -33.70
N GLY A 91 5.06 -5.70 -33.09
CA GLY A 91 6.44 -5.66 -33.57
C GLY A 91 7.17 -6.98 -33.34
N HIS A 92 7.50 -7.67 -34.44
CA HIS A 92 8.26 -8.95 -34.41
C HIS A 92 9.76 -8.74 -34.11
N GLY A 93 10.12 -7.79 -33.24
CA GLY A 93 11.49 -7.48 -32.86
C GLY A 93 11.84 -7.87 -31.43
N ILE A 94 13.12 -7.94 -31.15
CA ILE A 94 13.66 -8.19 -29.79
C ILE A 94 13.07 -7.24 -28.75
N THR A 95 12.76 -6.00 -29.15
CA THR A 95 12.13 -4.97 -28.29
C THR A 95 10.72 -5.35 -27.85
N ALA A 96 9.93 -5.99 -28.71
CA ALA A 96 8.57 -6.45 -28.37
C ALA A 96 8.64 -7.58 -27.33
N ILE A 97 9.50 -8.57 -27.54
CA ILE A 97 9.71 -9.70 -26.59
C ILE A 97 10.17 -9.18 -25.23
N LEU A 98 11.10 -8.24 -25.20
CA LEU A 98 11.57 -7.61 -23.95
C LEU A 98 10.44 -6.87 -23.24
N LEU A 99 9.58 -6.19 -23.98
CA LEU A 99 8.47 -5.42 -23.42
C LEU A 99 7.39 -6.34 -22.84
N GLU A 100 7.07 -7.45 -23.52
CA GLU A 100 6.16 -8.49 -23.01
C GLU A 100 6.68 -9.11 -21.71
N PHE A 101 7.96 -9.50 -21.69
CA PHE A 101 8.61 -10.03 -20.49
C PHE A 101 8.57 -9.03 -19.32
N LEU A 102 8.76 -7.76 -19.62
CA LEU A 102 8.73 -6.68 -18.64
C LEU A 102 7.32 -6.48 -18.06
N ILE A 103 6.27 -6.55 -18.89
CA ILE A 103 4.87 -6.48 -18.42
C ILE A 103 4.55 -7.64 -17.50
N VAL A 104 4.93 -8.87 -17.87
CA VAL A 104 4.74 -10.05 -17.02
C VAL A 104 5.46 -9.89 -15.68
N THR A 105 6.70 -9.41 -15.70
CA THR A 105 7.49 -9.16 -14.48
C THR A 105 6.85 -8.10 -13.59
N LEU A 106 6.28 -7.03 -14.16
CA LEU A 106 5.56 -6.00 -13.41
C LEU A 106 4.31 -6.55 -12.74
N ILE A 107 3.52 -7.34 -13.46
CA ILE A 107 2.30 -7.97 -12.92
C ILE A 107 2.68 -8.93 -11.79
N ALA A 108 3.69 -9.78 -11.99
CA ALA A 108 4.17 -10.71 -10.97
C ALA A 108 4.67 -9.98 -9.71
N SER A 109 5.40 -8.88 -9.88
CA SER A 109 5.89 -8.05 -8.77
C SER A 109 4.75 -7.41 -7.98
N LEU A 110 3.71 -6.90 -8.65
CA LEU A 110 2.51 -6.36 -8.02
C LEU A 110 1.76 -7.44 -7.22
N MET A 111 1.56 -8.61 -7.81
CA MET A 111 0.91 -9.74 -7.13
C MET A 111 1.68 -10.17 -5.86
N LEU A 112 3.01 -10.24 -5.95
CA LEU A 112 3.85 -10.56 -4.81
C LEU A 112 3.75 -9.50 -3.70
N MET A 113 3.73 -8.21 -4.07
CA MET A 113 3.57 -7.12 -3.12
C MET A 113 2.23 -7.17 -2.39
N ILE A 114 1.14 -7.45 -3.12
CA ILE A 114 -0.21 -7.61 -2.53
C ILE A 114 -0.24 -8.82 -1.60
N ALA A 115 0.33 -9.96 -2.00
CA ALA A 115 0.38 -11.17 -1.19
C ALA A 115 1.14 -10.96 0.13
N ASN A 116 2.28 -10.27 0.07
CA ASN A 116 3.08 -9.89 1.25
C ASN A 116 2.30 -8.94 2.17
N LEU A 117 1.60 -7.95 1.60
CA LEU A 117 0.76 -7.01 2.37
C LEU A 117 -0.36 -7.76 3.10
N LEU A 118 -1.07 -8.66 2.40
CA LEU A 118 -2.14 -9.46 2.99
C LEU A 118 -1.62 -10.39 4.09
N SER A 119 -0.45 -10.99 3.90
CA SER A 119 0.20 -11.85 4.90
C SER A 119 0.56 -11.07 6.16
N TYR A 120 1.15 -9.89 5.99
CA TYR A 120 1.47 -8.97 7.10
C TYR A 120 0.19 -8.56 7.83
N PHE A 121 -0.85 -8.17 7.08
CA PHE A 121 -2.14 -7.76 7.63
C PHE A 121 -2.77 -8.87 8.48
N ARG A 122 -2.84 -10.10 7.98
CA ARG A 122 -3.38 -11.25 8.73
C ARG A 122 -2.62 -11.50 10.03
N LYS A 123 -1.30 -11.48 9.99
CA LYS A 123 -0.45 -11.66 11.17
C LYS A 123 -0.69 -10.55 12.19
N ARG A 124 -0.84 -9.32 11.73
CA ARG A 124 -1.02 -8.15 12.57
C ARG A 124 -2.40 -8.11 13.20
N MET A 125 -3.46 -8.42 12.43
CA MET A 125 -4.83 -8.51 12.94
C MET A 125 -4.97 -9.52 14.07
N ARG A 126 -4.28 -10.65 14.00
CA ARG A 126 -4.27 -11.64 15.08
C ARG A 126 -3.68 -11.07 16.38
N ASN A 127 -2.64 -10.26 16.29
CA ASN A 127 -2.05 -9.60 17.45
C ASN A 127 -2.95 -8.51 18.01
N TYR A 128 -3.68 -7.80 17.15
CA TYR A 128 -4.60 -6.73 17.57
C TYR A 128 -5.92 -7.25 18.13
N SER A 129 -6.33 -8.48 17.84
CA SER A 129 -7.53 -9.09 18.43
C SER A 129 -7.46 -9.14 19.95
N ILE A 130 -6.24 -9.30 20.53
CA ILE A 130 -5.99 -9.28 21.96
C ILE A 130 -6.30 -7.88 22.54
N PHE A 131 -5.93 -6.80 21.85
CA PHE A 131 -6.23 -5.45 22.31
C PHE A 131 -7.72 -5.12 22.21
N THR A 132 -8.42 -5.69 21.22
CA THR A 132 -9.87 -5.55 21.10
C THR A 132 -10.59 -6.25 22.25
N SER A 133 -10.11 -7.41 22.71
CA SER A 133 -10.67 -8.09 23.87
C SER A 133 -10.42 -7.34 25.19
N MET A 134 -9.39 -6.48 25.24
CA MET A 134 -9.11 -5.56 26.35
C MET A 134 -9.95 -4.26 26.30
N GLY A 135 -10.88 -4.13 25.35
CA GLY A 135 -11.75 -2.95 25.25
C GLY A 135 -11.24 -1.82 24.36
N MET A 136 -10.23 -2.06 23.52
CA MET A 136 -9.75 -1.05 22.58
C MET A 136 -10.81 -0.73 21.51
N ARG A 137 -11.02 0.56 21.24
CA ARG A 137 -11.95 1.03 20.22
C ARG A 137 -11.50 0.60 18.83
N LYS A 138 -12.39 0.03 18.02
CA LYS A 138 -12.08 -0.43 16.65
C LYS A 138 -11.49 0.68 15.77
N SER A 139 -11.99 1.91 15.91
CA SER A 139 -11.48 3.08 15.18
C SER A 139 -9.97 3.30 15.43
N THR A 140 -9.53 3.25 16.69
CA THR A 140 -8.12 3.42 17.06
C THR A 140 -7.24 2.31 16.49
N LEU A 141 -7.79 1.08 16.44
CA LEU A 141 -7.10 -0.07 15.86
C LEU A 141 -6.86 0.13 14.36
N TYR A 142 -7.90 0.56 13.61
CA TYR A 142 -7.76 0.83 12.17
C TYR A 142 -6.79 1.98 11.88
N THR A 143 -6.80 3.04 12.70
CA THR A 143 -5.86 4.16 12.55
C THR A 143 -4.42 3.70 12.76
N LEU A 144 -4.18 2.87 13.78
CA LEU A 144 -2.84 2.36 14.06
C LEU A 144 -2.34 1.44 12.94
N LEU A 145 -3.20 0.52 12.48
CA LEU A 145 -2.89 -0.39 11.39
C LEU A 145 -2.65 0.38 10.09
N GLY A 146 -3.48 1.39 9.81
CA GLY A 146 -3.32 2.28 8.66
C GLY A 146 -1.97 3.01 8.69
N ALA A 147 -1.57 3.55 9.83
CA ALA A 147 -0.28 4.21 9.99
C ALA A 147 0.91 3.26 9.73
N GLU A 148 0.83 2.00 10.17
CA GLU A 148 1.86 0.99 9.89
C GLU A 148 1.93 0.65 8.39
N ILE A 149 0.78 0.53 7.72
CA ILE A 149 0.73 0.27 6.27
C ILE A 149 1.33 1.45 5.50
N VAL A 150 0.94 2.68 5.84
CA VAL A 150 1.49 3.89 5.19
C VAL A 150 3.01 3.98 5.39
N ALA A 151 3.51 3.74 6.60
CA ALA A 151 4.95 3.69 6.87
C ALA A 151 5.66 2.60 6.03
N GLY A 152 5.01 1.45 5.85
CA GLY A 152 5.48 0.37 4.97
C GLY A 152 5.56 0.81 3.51
N ILE A 153 4.51 1.44 2.98
CA ILE A 153 4.48 1.95 1.60
C ILE A 153 5.58 3.00 1.38
N VAL A 154 5.75 3.93 2.30
CA VAL A 154 6.81 4.95 2.22
C VAL A 154 8.19 4.29 2.20
N SER A 155 8.44 3.31 3.07
CA SER A 155 9.72 2.58 3.10
C SER A 155 9.99 1.81 1.79
N MET A 156 8.95 1.25 1.16
CA MET A 156 9.05 0.58 -0.15
C MET A 156 9.35 1.56 -1.27
N LEU A 157 8.69 2.72 -1.30
CA LEU A 157 8.92 3.74 -2.32
C LEU A 157 10.35 4.26 -2.25
N VAL A 158 10.82 4.59 -1.05
CA VAL A 158 12.18 5.11 -0.86
C VAL A 158 13.21 4.01 -1.13
N GLY A 159 13.10 2.87 -0.47
CA GLY A 159 14.09 1.79 -0.60
C GLY A 159 14.06 1.12 -1.97
N GLY A 160 12.87 0.84 -2.52
CA GLY A 160 12.68 0.28 -3.86
C GLY A 160 13.16 1.23 -4.95
N GLY A 161 12.88 2.53 -4.79
CA GLY A 161 13.37 3.58 -5.70
C GLY A 161 14.90 3.68 -5.71
N CYS A 162 15.54 3.66 -4.54
CA CYS A 162 17.00 3.67 -4.44
C CYS A 162 17.63 2.45 -5.13
N ILE A 163 17.17 1.25 -4.83
CA ILE A 163 17.70 0.01 -5.41
C ILE A 163 17.38 -0.05 -6.91
N GLY A 164 16.13 0.25 -7.30
CA GLY A 164 15.71 0.29 -8.69
C GLY A 164 16.51 1.31 -9.52
N GLY A 165 16.79 2.49 -8.95
CA GLY A 165 17.65 3.51 -9.56
C GLY A 165 19.07 3.03 -9.79
N VAL A 166 19.67 2.33 -8.82
CA VAL A 166 21.02 1.73 -8.97
C VAL A 166 21.00 0.67 -10.08
N ILE A 167 19.99 -0.20 -10.12
CA ILE A 167 19.85 -1.21 -11.19
C ILE A 167 19.76 -0.52 -12.55
N LEU A 168 18.94 0.52 -12.70
CA LEU A 168 18.80 1.28 -13.93
C LEU A 168 20.10 1.95 -14.34
N PHE A 169 20.84 2.52 -13.41
CA PHE A 169 22.14 3.13 -13.68
C PHE A 169 23.15 2.11 -14.23
N ILE A 170 23.20 0.93 -13.62
CA ILE A 170 24.06 -0.17 -14.07
C ILE A 170 23.65 -0.63 -15.48
N LEU A 171 22.35 -0.88 -15.70
CA LEU A 171 21.82 -1.30 -16.99
C LEU A 171 22.13 -0.27 -18.07
N ARG A 172 21.88 1.00 -17.82
CA ARG A 172 22.20 2.10 -18.74
C ARG A 172 23.68 2.09 -19.13
N ARG A 173 24.57 1.91 -18.14
CA ARG A 173 26.02 1.87 -18.41
C ARG A 173 26.41 0.68 -19.27
N ILE A 174 25.79 -0.48 -19.08
CA ILE A 174 26.02 -1.67 -19.91
C ILE A 174 25.53 -1.44 -21.34
N PHE A 175 24.33 -0.87 -21.52
CA PHE A 175 23.77 -0.57 -22.84
C PHE A 175 24.66 0.42 -23.62
N LEU A 176 25.08 1.52 -22.99
CA LEU A 176 26.00 2.49 -23.60
C LEU A 176 27.33 1.88 -23.98
N SER A 177 27.90 1.02 -23.12
CA SER A 177 29.22 0.43 -23.34
C SER A 177 29.21 -0.65 -24.43
N ARG A 178 28.12 -1.44 -24.53
CA ARG A 178 28.07 -2.62 -25.42
C ARG A 178 27.49 -2.32 -26.80
N TYR A 179 26.54 -1.39 -26.87
CA TYR A 179 25.70 -1.21 -28.08
C TYR A 179 25.89 0.16 -28.75
N SER A 180 26.71 1.06 -28.18
CA SER A 180 26.88 2.45 -28.68
C SER A 180 25.57 3.16 -29.00
N MET A 181 24.48 2.74 -28.34
CA MET A 181 23.17 3.30 -28.54
C MET A 181 23.04 4.57 -27.70
N ASP A 182 22.56 5.65 -28.31
CA ASP A 182 22.27 6.90 -27.62
C ASP A 182 20.94 6.75 -26.83
N VAL A 183 21.05 6.15 -25.65
CA VAL A 183 19.91 5.90 -24.76
C VAL A 183 19.59 7.19 -24.01
N GLN A 184 18.44 7.78 -24.30
CA GLN A 184 17.98 8.97 -23.60
C GLN A 184 17.93 8.75 -22.07
N PRO A 185 18.33 9.75 -21.27
CA PRO A 185 18.23 9.66 -19.83
C PRO A 185 16.77 9.51 -19.42
N THR A 186 16.47 8.52 -18.60
CA THR A 186 15.14 8.37 -18.03
C THR A 186 14.88 9.53 -17.07
N LYS A 187 13.62 9.98 -16.99
CA LYS A 187 13.20 11.04 -16.04
C LYS A 187 13.56 10.69 -14.58
N VAL A 188 13.74 9.41 -14.28
CA VAL A 188 14.16 8.92 -12.95
C VAL A 188 15.65 9.08 -12.68
N THR A 189 16.49 9.11 -13.72
CA THR A 189 17.96 9.27 -13.59
C THR A 189 18.44 10.70 -13.84
N ALA A 190 17.50 11.64 -14.07
CA ALA A 190 17.80 13.06 -14.28
C ALA A 190 17.84 13.88 -12.97
N PHE A 191 17.71 13.22 -11.82
CA PHE A 191 17.96 13.78 -10.49
C PHE A 191 19.32 13.22 -9.97
#